data_993f936546beeac9de416729d31899f6
#
_entry.id   993f936546beeac9de416729d31899f6
#
_cell.length_a   1.000
_cell.length_b   1.000
_cell.length_c   1.000
_cell.angle_alpha   90.00
_cell.angle_beta   90.00
_cell.angle_gamma   90.00
#
_symmetry.space_group_name_H-M   'P 1'
#
loop_
_entity.id
_entity.type
_entity.pdbx_description
1 polymer ?
#
loop_
_entity_poly.entity_id
_entity_poly.type
_entity_poly.pdbx_seq_one_letter_code
_entity_poly.pdbx_strand_id
1 'polypeptide(L)'
;MAMAQQAGSRPRVVVVGGGFAGLETAKALAKAPIDLTLIDRQNHHCFQPLLYQVATAALSPADVAWPIRSILRGQANARVAMAEVEAVDLDSREVIASERRFPYDVLVVATGATHAYFGHDDWAPFAPGLKRIEDATDIRRRILMAFERAELAEDPAVRQALTTFVIVG
;
A
#
# COMPACT_ATOMS: atom_id res chain seq x y z
N MET A 1 -10.90 -37.34 -28.95
CA MET A 1 -10.51 -37.75 -27.59
C MET A 1 -10.86 -36.60 -26.65
N ALA A 2 -11.87 -36.84 -25.82
CA ALA A 2 -12.38 -35.84 -24.89
C ALA A 2 -11.31 -35.55 -23.81
N MET A 3 -11.01 -34.27 -23.61
CA MET A 3 -10.25 -33.84 -22.46
C MET A 3 -11.05 -34.21 -21.21
N ALA A 4 -10.52 -35.10 -20.40
CA ALA A 4 -11.05 -35.39 -19.08
C ALA A 4 -10.99 -34.13 -18.25
N GLN A 5 -12.15 -33.51 -17.98
CA GLN A 5 -12.31 -32.49 -16.95
C GLN A 5 -11.89 -33.12 -15.62
N GLN A 6 -10.78 -32.67 -15.08
CA GLN A 6 -10.43 -32.90 -13.67
C GLN A 6 -11.51 -32.21 -12.82
N ALA A 7 -12.47 -33.01 -12.39
CA ALA A 7 -13.44 -32.58 -11.39
C ALA A 7 -12.69 -32.25 -10.08
N GLY A 8 -12.69 -31.00 -9.62
CA GLY A 8 -12.57 -30.74 -8.21
C GLY A 8 -11.68 -29.61 -7.70
N SER A 9 -10.78 -28.97 -8.43
CA SER A 9 -10.05 -27.84 -7.86
C SER A 9 -10.66 -26.51 -8.30
N ARG A 10 -10.93 -25.63 -7.32
CA ARG A 10 -11.38 -24.26 -7.62
C ARG A 10 -10.26 -23.51 -8.32
N PRO A 11 -10.57 -22.65 -9.31
CA PRO A 11 -9.57 -21.78 -9.91
C PRO A 11 -8.85 -20.93 -8.86
N ARG A 12 -7.53 -20.90 -8.93
CA ARG A 12 -6.69 -20.10 -8.05
C ARG A 12 -6.55 -18.70 -8.61
N VAL A 13 -6.99 -17.71 -7.85
CA VAL A 13 -6.87 -16.30 -8.20
C VAL A 13 -5.85 -15.66 -7.27
N VAL A 14 -4.78 -15.11 -7.84
CA VAL A 14 -3.80 -14.33 -7.07
C VAL A 14 -4.01 -12.85 -7.37
N VAL A 15 -4.17 -12.04 -6.32
CA VAL A 15 -4.27 -10.58 -6.39
C VAL A 15 -3.04 -9.99 -5.75
N VAL A 16 -2.24 -9.24 -6.51
CA VAL A 16 -1.04 -8.55 -6.03
C VAL A 16 -1.38 -7.10 -5.73
N GLY A 17 -1.33 -6.75 -4.45
CA GLY A 17 -1.66 -5.43 -3.92
C GLY A 17 -2.99 -5.37 -3.17
N GLY A 18 -2.95 -4.93 -1.90
CA GLY A 18 -4.10 -4.74 -1.00
C GLY A 18 -4.58 -3.28 -0.94
N GLY A 19 -4.30 -2.49 -1.98
CA GLY A 19 -4.83 -1.16 -2.18
C GLY A 19 -6.31 -1.16 -2.57
N PHE A 20 -6.83 -0.03 -3.05
CA PHE A 20 -8.24 0.09 -3.45
C PHE A 20 -8.65 -0.95 -4.48
N ALA A 21 -7.92 -1.07 -5.59
CA ALA A 21 -8.26 -1.99 -6.67
C ALA A 21 -8.21 -3.45 -6.23
N GLY A 22 -7.17 -3.86 -5.50
CA GLY A 22 -7.04 -5.25 -5.05
C GLY A 22 -8.09 -5.65 -4.02
N LEU A 23 -8.40 -4.78 -3.06
CA LEU A 23 -9.46 -5.04 -2.09
C LEU A 23 -10.85 -5.11 -2.74
N GLU A 24 -11.16 -4.18 -3.63
CA GLU A 24 -12.46 -4.22 -4.32
C GLU A 24 -12.58 -5.44 -5.23
N THR A 25 -11.49 -5.87 -5.89
CA THR A 25 -11.45 -7.13 -6.63
C THR A 25 -11.72 -8.31 -5.70
N ALA A 26 -11.03 -8.39 -4.55
CA ALA A 26 -11.23 -9.48 -3.59
C ALA A 26 -12.68 -9.53 -3.09
N LYS A 27 -13.26 -8.39 -2.72
CA LYS A 27 -14.65 -8.30 -2.26
C LYS A 27 -15.65 -8.69 -3.35
N ALA A 28 -15.45 -8.21 -4.58
CA ALA A 28 -16.33 -8.56 -5.71
C ALA A 28 -16.35 -10.07 -5.99
N LEU A 29 -15.25 -10.76 -5.71
CA LEU A 29 -15.11 -12.21 -5.90
C LEU A 29 -15.52 -13.05 -4.68
N ALA A 30 -16.09 -12.45 -3.64
CA ALA A 30 -16.38 -13.13 -2.37
C ALA A 30 -17.30 -14.36 -2.51
N LYS A 31 -18.22 -14.34 -3.47
CA LYS A 31 -19.18 -15.45 -3.72
C LYS A 31 -18.77 -16.36 -4.88
N ALA A 32 -17.66 -16.07 -5.54
CA ALA A 32 -17.17 -16.87 -6.65
C ALA A 32 -16.61 -18.23 -6.15
N PRO A 33 -16.79 -19.31 -6.93
CA PRO A 33 -16.26 -20.64 -6.58
C PRO A 33 -14.76 -20.73 -6.92
N ILE A 34 -13.92 -19.90 -6.29
CA ILE A 34 -12.48 -19.77 -6.51
C ILE A 34 -11.73 -19.85 -5.16
N ASP A 35 -10.42 -20.05 -5.23
CA ASP A 35 -9.49 -19.88 -4.13
C ASP A 35 -8.66 -18.62 -4.37
N LEU A 36 -8.96 -17.55 -3.62
CA LEU A 36 -8.31 -16.24 -3.76
C LEU A 36 -7.16 -16.10 -2.76
N THR A 37 -6.01 -15.65 -3.23
CA THR A 37 -4.89 -15.20 -2.40
C THR A 37 -4.58 -13.76 -2.73
N LEU A 38 -4.75 -12.86 -1.74
CA LEU A 38 -4.31 -11.48 -1.83
C LEU A 38 -2.93 -11.36 -1.19
N ILE A 39 -1.96 -10.84 -1.94
CA ILE A 39 -0.57 -10.64 -1.51
C ILE A 39 -0.30 -9.15 -1.44
N ASP A 40 0.18 -8.68 -0.28
CA ASP A 40 0.65 -7.30 -0.13
C ASP A 40 1.87 -7.29 0.81
N ARG A 41 2.80 -6.37 0.58
CA ARG A 41 3.95 -6.14 1.46
C ARG A 41 3.57 -5.53 2.80
N GLN A 42 2.39 -4.88 2.87
CA GLN A 42 1.81 -4.32 4.08
C GLN A 42 0.70 -5.23 4.61
N ASN A 43 0.50 -5.26 5.92
CA ASN A 43 -0.59 -6.01 6.53
C ASN A 43 -1.91 -5.22 6.61
N HIS A 44 -1.91 -3.97 6.16
CA HIS A 44 -3.03 -3.04 6.27
C HIS A 44 -3.32 -2.35 4.93
N HIS A 45 -4.59 -2.01 4.74
CA HIS A 45 -5.04 -1.10 3.72
C HIS A 45 -4.94 0.33 4.24
N CYS A 46 -4.28 1.21 3.48
CA CYS A 46 -4.18 2.62 3.79
C CYS A 46 -5.20 3.42 2.96
N PHE A 47 -6.07 4.16 3.64
CA PHE A 47 -6.98 5.08 2.97
C PHE A 47 -6.25 6.38 2.59
N GLN A 48 -5.50 6.33 1.51
CA GLN A 48 -4.60 7.39 1.03
C GLN A 48 -5.24 8.79 0.97
N PRO A 49 -6.53 8.98 0.59
CA PRO A 49 -7.14 10.31 0.54
C PRO A 49 -7.12 11.08 1.86
N LEU A 50 -6.95 10.41 3.00
CA LEU A 50 -6.87 11.05 4.32
C LEU A 50 -5.46 11.12 4.89
N LEU A 51 -4.42 10.70 4.17
CA LEU A 51 -3.03 10.75 4.64
C LEU A 51 -2.58 12.18 5.00
N TYR A 52 -3.08 13.20 4.27
CA TYR A 52 -2.77 14.59 4.58
C TYR A 52 -3.23 15.00 5.98
N GLN A 53 -4.33 14.43 6.49
CA GLN A 53 -4.80 14.69 7.85
C GLN A 53 -3.90 14.03 8.90
N VAL A 54 -3.28 12.89 8.57
CA VAL A 54 -2.24 12.31 9.43
C VAL A 54 -0.99 13.18 9.42
N ALA A 55 -0.55 13.64 8.25
CA ALA A 55 0.60 14.50 8.08
C ALA A 55 0.46 15.86 8.80
N THR A 56 -0.77 16.40 8.88
CA THR A 56 -1.07 17.66 9.59
C THR A 56 -1.56 17.46 11.02
N ALA A 57 -1.40 16.27 11.59
CA ALA A 57 -1.75 15.93 12.97
C ALA A 57 -3.27 15.96 13.30
N ALA A 58 -4.16 16.04 12.31
CA ALA A 58 -5.58 16.02 12.50
C ALA A 58 -6.14 14.62 12.78
N LEU A 59 -5.51 13.57 12.22
CA LEU A 59 -5.88 12.18 12.44
C LEU A 59 -4.72 11.35 12.98
N SER A 60 -5.05 10.26 13.65
CA SER A 60 -4.10 9.21 14.00
C SER A 60 -3.81 8.31 12.76
N PRO A 61 -2.62 7.73 12.62
CA PRO A 61 -2.36 6.69 11.61
C PRO A 61 -3.36 5.55 11.64
N ALA A 62 -3.87 5.18 12.82
CA ALA A 62 -4.85 4.11 12.99
C ALA A 62 -6.22 4.44 12.38
N ASP A 63 -6.55 5.72 12.19
CA ASP A 63 -7.82 6.15 11.62
C ASP A 63 -7.89 5.94 10.10
N VAL A 64 -6.74 5.79 9.46
CA VAL A 64 -6.61 5.64 7.99
C VAL A 64 -6.05 4.29 7.56
N ALA A 65 -5.78 3.39 8.51
CA ALA A 65 -5.18 2.08 8.27
C ALA A 65 -6.00 0.96 8.89
N TRP A 66 -6.48 0.03 8.08
CA TRP A 66 -7.18 -1.15 8.56
C TRP A 66 -6.47 -2.44 8.15
N PRO A 67 -6.32 -3.41 9.06
CA PRO A 67 -5.74 -4.70 8.71
C PRO A 67 -6.53 -5.37 7.57
N ILE A 68 -5.84 -5.75 6.50
CA ILE A 68 -6.47 -6.39 5.32
C ILE A 68 -7.22 -7.65 5.73
N ARG A 69 -6.67 -8.44 6.66
CA ARG A 69 -7.33 -9.65 7.18
C ARG A 69 -8.63 -9.35 7.92
N SER A 70 -8.72 -8.20 8.58
CA SER A 70 -9.97 -7.77 9.24
C SER A 70 -11.04 -7.38 8.23
N ILE A 71 -10.64 -6.72 7.14
CA ILE A 71 -11.55 -6.31 6.06
C ILE A 71 -12.15 -7.55 5.36
N LEU A 72 -11.33 -8.58 5.13
CA LEU A 72 -11.74 -9.81 4.43
C LEU A 72 -12.16 -10.95 5.38
N ARG A 73 -12.33 -10.69 6.69
CA ARG A 73 -12.57 -11.71 7.73
C ARG A 73 -13.75 -12.64 7.46
N GLY A 74 -14.82 -12.12 6.84
CA GLY A 74 -16.02 -12.91 6.53
C GLY A 74 -15.97 -13.67 5.20
N GLN A 75 -14.87 -13.56 4.46
CA GLN A 75 -14.75 -14.12 3.12
C GLN A 75 -14.04 -15.47 3.14
N ALA A 76 -14.80 -16.55 3.05
CA ALA A 76 -14.29 -17.92 3.21
C ALA A 76 -13.34 -18.37 2.09
N ASN A 77 -13.45 -17.80 0.89
CA ASN A 77 -12.63 -18.16 -0.26
C ASN A 77 -11.37 -17.30 -0.39
N ALA A 78 -11.08 -16.38 0.56
CA ALA A 78 -9.94 -15.47 0.50
C ALA A 78 -8.91 -15.76 1.58
N ARG A 79 -7.64 -15.71 1.20
CA ARG A 79 -6.47 -15.71 2.08
C ARG A 79 -5.65 -14.47 1.87
N VAL A 80 -5.01 -13.95 2.91
CA VAL A 80 -4.12 -12.79 2.84
C VAL A 80 -2.71 -13.22 3.21
N ALA A 81 -1.76 -13.01 2.32
CA ALA A 81 -0.35 -13.20 2.54
C ALA A 81 0.34 -11.83 2.63
N MET A 82 1.04 -11.58 3.74
CA MET A 82 1.97 -10.45 3.84
C MET A 82 3.32 -10.91 3.28
N ALA A 83 3.64 -10.44 2.09
CA ALA A 83 4.89 -10.76 1.39
C ALA A 83 5.17 -9.71 0.32
N GLU A 84 6.43 -9.47 0.02
CA GLU A 84 6.85 -8.63 -1.09
C GLU A 84 6.94 -9.48 -2.37
N VAL A 85 6.24 -9.06 -3.42
CA VAL A 85 6.30 -9.73 -4.72
C VAL A 85 7.56 -9.27 -5.44
N GLU A 86 8.40 -10.22 -5.81
CA GLU A 86 9.70 -10.01 -6.45
C GLU A 86 9.62 -10.28 -7.95
N ALA A 87 8.84 -11.30 -8.34
CA ALA A 87 8.71 -11.69 -9.74
C ALA A 87 7.38 -12.40 -10.02
N VAL A 88 7.04 -12.44 -11.29
CA VAL A 88 5.96 -13.27 -11.84
C VAL A 88 6.54 -14.15 -12.93
N ASP A 89 6.46 -15.45 -12.74
CA ASP A 89 6.80 -16.45 -13.74
C ASP A 89 5.53 -16.76 -14.56
N LEU A 90 5.52 -16.30 -15.80
CA LEU A 90 4.38 -16.47 -16.70
C LEU A 90 4.29 -17.89 -17.27
N ASP A 91 5.43 -18.57 -17.42
CA ASP A 91 5.48 -19.93 -17.98
C ASP A 91 4.96 -20.96 -16.99
N SER A 92 5.41 -20.90 -15.74
CA SER A 92 4.92 -21.75 -14.64
C SER A 92 3.62 -21.24 -14.02
N ARG A 93 3.19 -20.00 -14.34
CA ARG A 93 2.05 -19.29 -13.73
C ARG A 93 2.16 -19.22 -12.21
N GLU A 94 3.28 -18.66 -11.74
CA GLU A 94 3.55 -18.49 -10.32
C GLU A 94 3.95 -17.06 -10.01
N VAL A 95 3.44 -16.53 -8.88
CA VAL A 95 3.94 -15.31 -8.26
C VAL A 95 4.99 -15.70 -7.23
N ILE A 96 6.17 -15.09 -7.31
CA ILE A 96 7.28 -15.30 -6.39
C ILE A 96 7.27 -14.13 -5.41
N ALA A 97 7.13 -14.44 -4.12
CA ALA A 97 7.07 -13.44 -3.07
C ALA A 97 7.70 -13.96 -1.77
N SER A 98 8.73 -13.27 -1.27
CA SER A 98 9.45 -13.60 -0.05
C SER A 98 9.80 -15.10 0.04
N GLU A 99 10.51 -15.62 -0.94
CA GLU A 99 10.93 -17.03 -1.08
C GLU A 99 9.79 -18.06 -1.26
N ARG A 100 8.53 -17.60 -1.37
CA ARG A 100 7.37 -18.46 -1.57
C ARG A 100 6.87 -18.34 -3.00
N ARG A 101 6.26 -19.42 -3.49
CA ARG A 101 5.64 -19.51 -4.80
C ARG A 101 4.13 -19.64 -4.63
N PHE A 102 3.39 -18.82 -5.33
CA PHE A 102 1.93 -18.79 -5.33
C PHE A 102 1.42 -19.10 -6.74
N PRO A 103 1.06 -20.35 -6.99
CA PRO A 103 0.55 -20.73 -8.30
C PRO A 103 -0.83 -20.12 -8.55
N TYR A 104 -1.09 -19.69 -9.80
CA TYR A 104 -2.33 -19.07 -10.19
C TYR A 104 -2.88 -19.60 -11.51
N ASP A 105 -4.20 -19.55 -11.64
CA ASP A 105 -4.92 -19.72 -12.90
C ASP A 105 -5.30 -18.34 -13.46
N VAL A 106 -5.55 -17.36 -12.58
CA VAL A 106 -5.79 -15.95 -12.91
C VAL A 106 -4.93 -15.07 -12.00
N LEU A 107 -4.24 -14.10 -12.60
CA LEU A 107 -3.45 -13.10 -11.89
C LEU A 107 -4.09 -11.72 -12.06
N VAL A 108 -4.25 -11.00 -10.95
CA VAL A 108 -4.67 -9.59 -10.93
C VAL A 108 -3.52 -8.76 -10.37
N VAL A 109 -2.99 -7.84 -11.18
CA VAL A 109 -1.93 -6.91 -10.79
C VAL A 109 -2.56 -5.59 -10.37
N ALA A 110 -2.56 -5.30 -9.06
CA ALA A 110 -3.18 -4.13 -8.44
C ALA A 110 -2.19 -3.37 -7.53
N THR A 111 -0.92 -3.28 -7.94
CA THR A 111 0.20 -2.74 -7.16
C THR A 111 0.14 -1.21 -6.95
N GLY A 112 -0.75 -0.53 -7.65
CA GLY A 112 -0.90 0.93 -7.57
C GLY A 112 0.28 1.67 -8.20
N ALA A 113 0.45 2.93 -7.79
CA ALA A 113 1.53 3.79 -8.23
C ALA A 113 2.20 4.48 -7.03
N THR A 114 3.47 4.79 -7.16
CA THR A 114 4.22 5.63 -6.23
C THR A 114 4.54 6.98 -6.88
N HIS A 115 5.05 7.93 -6.08
CA HIS A 115 5.60 9.18 -6.60
C HIS A 115 6.90 8.91 -7.38
N ALA A 116 7.22 9.82 -8.30
CA ALA A 116 8.46 9.80 -9.07
C ALA A 116 9.12 11.17 -8.99
N TYR A 117 10.46 11.18 -8.91
CA TYR A 117 11.27 12.39 -8.91
C TYR A 117 11.87 12.71 -10.30
N PHE A 118 11.41 12.01 -11.35
CA PHE A 118 11.82 12.22 -12.74
C PHE A 118 13.35 12.17 -12.97
N GLY A 119 14.03 11.27 -12.25
CA GLY A 119 15.48 11.12 -12.29
C GLY A 119 16.25 11.94 -11.24
N HIS A 120 15.55 12.67 -10.38
CA HIS A 120 16.12 13.48 -9.29
C HIS A 120 15.84 12.83 -7.94
N ASP A 121 16.27 11.58 -7.76
CA ASP A 121 16.02 10.83 -6.51
C ASP A 121 16.72 11.44 -5.28
N ASP A 122 17.72 12.30 -5.50
CA ASP A 122 18.37 13.14 -4.50
C ASP A 122 17.42 14.17 -3.84
N TRP A 123 16.26 14.44 -4.43
CA TRP A 123 15.23 15.31 -3.83
C TRP A 123 14.43 14.63 -2.74
N ALA A 124 14.35 13.31 -2.71
CA ALA A 124 13.53 12.55 -1.78
C ALA A 124 13.74 12.94 -0.27
N PRO A 125 14.96 13.19 0.22
CA PRO A 125 15.18 13.61 1.61
C PRO A 125 14.55 14.97 1.94
N PHE A 126 14.44 15.86 0.95
CA PHE A 126 13.95 17.24 1.12
C PHE A 126 12.47 17.37 0.79
N ALA A 127 11.98 16.58 -0.17
CA ALA A 127 10.60 16.60 -0.67
C ALA A 127 9.97 15.20 -0.54
N PRO A 128 9.65 14.74 0.68
CA PRO A 128 9.04 13.43 0.87
C PRO A 128 7.69 13.35 0.16
N GLY A 129 7.42 12.23 -0.49
CA GLY A 129 6.11 11.95 -1.04
C GLY A 129 5.07 11.67 0.06
N LEU A 130 3.79 11.55 -0.32
CA LEU A 130 2.70 11.23 0.61
C LEU A 130 1.85 10.09 0.05
N LYS A 131 2.33 8.85 0.21
CA LYS A 131 1.67 7.64 -0.28
C LYS A 131 1.47 6.58 0.81
N ARG A 132 2.27 6.61 1.86
CA ARG A 132 2.26 5.63 2.95
C ARG A 132 2.13 6.34 4.30
N ILE A 133 1.78 5.56 5.33
CA ILE A 133 1.66 6.06 6.70
C ILE A 133 2.99 6.60 7.21
N GLU A 134 4.09 5.92 6.87
CA GLU A 134 5.45 6.34 7.24
C GLU A 134 5.78 7.72 6.67
N ASP A 135 5.38 8.00 5.43
CA ASP A 135 5.55 9.31 4.80
C ASP A 135 4.78 10.38 5.59
N ALA A 136 3.51 10.11 5.90
CA ALA A 136 2.66 11.05 6.64
C ALA A 136 3.20 11.32 8.06
N THR A 137 3.67 10.31 8.76
CA THR A 137 4.23 10.46 10.11
C THR A 137 5.58 11.19 10.09
N ASP A 138 6.42 10.99 9.07
CA ASP A 138 7.66 11.77 8.93
C ASP A 138 7.37 13.23 8.62
N ILE A 139 6.46 13.53 7.70
CA ILE A 139 6.02 14.91 7.40
C ILE A 139 5.47 15.56 8.66
N ARG A 140 4.59 14.87 9.41
CA ARG A 140 4.05 15.36 10.69
C ARG A 140 5.16 15.73 11.65
N ARG A 141 6.14 14.85 11.84
CA ARG A 141 7.28 15.09 12.71
C ARG A 141 8.08 16.32 12.27
N ARG A 142 8.33 16.46 10.96
CA ARG A 142 9.06 17.60 10.39
C ARG A 142 8.33 18.93 10.66
N ILE A 143 7.02 18.96 10.43
CA ILE A 143 6.18 20.16 10.64
C ILE A 143 6.22 20.56 12.14
N LEU A 144 5.91 19.63 13.04
CA LEU A 144 5.86 19.92 14.47
C LEU A 144 7.23 20.38 15.00
N MET A 145 8.32 19.71 14.61
CA MET A 145 9.67 20.10 15.00
C MET A 145 10.11 21.44 14.42
N ALA A 146 9.59 21.82 13.25
CA ALA A 146 9.86 23.14 12.67
C ALA A 146 9.26 24.27 13.52
N PHE A 147 8.04 24.10 14.02
CA PHE A 147 7.42 25.04 14.95
C PHE A 147 8.19 25.13 16.29
N GLU A 148 8.56 23.98 16.89
CA GLU A 148 9.34 23.98 18.13
C GLU A 148 10.69 24.71 17.97
N ARG A 149 11.36 24.53 16.83
CA ARG A 149 12.60 25.24 16.53
C ARG A 149 12.37 26.74 16.29
N ALA A 150 11.25 27.11 15.67
CA ALA A 150 10.88 28.49 15.41
C ALA A 150 10.61 29.26 16.70
N GLU A 151 10.05 28.63 17.75
CA GLU A 151 9.84 29.22 19.06
C GLU A 151 11.17 29.57 19.74
N LEU A 152 12.22 28.79 19.51
CA LEU A 152 13.55 29.02 20.09
C LEU A 152 14.42 29.96 19.24
N ALA A 153 14.01 30.31 18.02
CA ALA A 153 14.78 31.15 17.12
C ALA A 153 14.66 32.63 17.50
N GLU A 154 15.79 33.27 17.80
CA GLU A 154 15.86 34.71 18.10
C GLU A 154 15.81 35.56 16.82
N ASP A 155 16.42 35.06 15.72
CA ASP A 155 16.43 35.74 14.43
C ASP A 155 15.09 35.57 13.70
N PRO A 156 14.39 36.68 13.36
CA PRO A 156 13.13 36.64 12.62
C PRO A 156 13.24 35.96 11.24
N ALA A 157 14.39 36.08 10.56
CA ALA A 157 14.59 35.44 9.25
C ALA A 157 14.68 33.91 9.38
N VAL A 158 15.35 33.45 10.44
CA VAL A 158 15.40 32.00 10.75
C VAL A 158 14.03 31.49 11.13
N ARG A 159 13.27 32.22 11.94
CA ARG A 159 11.89 31.86 12.29
C ARG A 159 11.02 31.76 11.08
N GLN A 160 11.07 32.74 10.18
CA GLN A 160 10.30 32.72 8.92
C GLN A 160 10.67 31.51 8.05
N ALA A 161 11.95 31.21 7.89
CA ALA A 161 12.41 30.05 7.13
C ALA A 161 11.90 28.74 7.71
N LEU A 162 11.92 28.56 9.03
CA LEU A 162 11.41 27.38 9.72
C LEU A 162 9.89 27.19 9.58
N THR A 163 9.13 28.27 9.47
CA THR A 163 7.66 28.23 9.34
C THR A 163 7.18 28.34 7.89
N THR A 164 8.09 28.29 6.91
CA THR A 164 7.75 28.27 5.49
C THR A 164 7.72 26.86 4.97
N PHE A 165 6.55 26.39 4.53
CA PHE A 165 6.32 25.08 3.94
C PHE A 165 5.95 25.22 2.47
N VAL A 166 6.62 24.46 1.61
CA VAL A 166 6.34 24.43 0.17
C VAL A 166 5.71 23.09 -0.19
N ILE A 167 4.59 23.14 -0.89
CA ILE A 167 3.88 21.95 -1.37
C ILE A 167 3.99 21.94 -2.89
N VAL A 168 4.42 20.81 -3.45
CA VAL A 168 4.54 20.57 -4.88
C VAL A 168 3.53 19.50 -5.27
N GLY A 169 2.68 19.76 -6.28
CA GLY A 169 1.64 18.86 -6.73
C GLY A 169 1.34 19.00 -8.21
#